data_41f0bc50df0a770f19994348b9483f04
#
_entry.id   41f0bc50df0a770f19994348b9483f04
#
_cell.length_a   1.000
_cell.length_b   1.000
_cell.length_c   1.000
_cell.angle_alpha   90.00
_cell.angle_beta   90.00
_cell.angle_gamma   90.00
#
_symmetry.space_group_name_H-M   'P 1'
#
loop_
_entity.id
_entity.type
_entity.pdbx_description
1 polymer ?
#
loop_
_entity_poly.entity_id
_entity_poly.type
_entity_poly.pdbx_seq_one_letter_code
_entity_poly.pdbx_strand_id
1 'polypeptide(L)'
;MAITGRPPSANPRNRNPKAYDWTPVDAVPFEGPSPELPKNGRKNWHPETLAWWAAVRQMPHCRLWTDTDWRFAMETAVLVDAFWRGEANRGAELRLRAAKLGLTHEDRLKLRIRYTTPGEDTDAPPVPDAVAVTRLDERRRRLGAP
;
A
#
# COMPACT_ATOMS: atom_id res chain seq x y z
N MET A 1 -8.00 15.77 -13.64
CA MET A 1 -9.32 16.00 -13.03
C MET A 1 -9.15 16.11 -11.53
N ALA A 2 -9.52 17.24 -10.94
CA ALA A 2 -9.48 17.43 -9.49
C ALA A 2 -10.55 16.51 -8.86
N ILE A 3 -10.18 15.75 -7.83
CA ILE A 3 -11.13 15.00 -7.03
C ILE A 3 -11.86 16.03 -6.17
N THR A 4 -13.00 16.55 -6.68
CA THR A 4 -13.89 17.46 -5.98
C THR A 4 -14.84 16.64 -5.10
N GLY A 5 -14.33 16.15 -3.98
CA GLY A 5 -15.14 15.51 -2.96
C GLY A 5 -14.70 16.00 -1.59
N ARG A 6 -15.66 16.26 -0.70
CA ARG A 6 -15.37 16.56 0.69
C ARG A 6 -14.56 15.41 1.29
N PRO A 7 -13.45 15.68 2.01
CA PRO A 7 -12.70 14.62 2.67
C PRO A 7 -13.62 13.81 3.59
N PRO A 8 -13.38 12.49 3.73
CA PRO A 8 -14.19 11.62 4.57
C PRO A 8 -14.32 12.19 5.98
N SER A 9 -15.55 12.25 6.49
CA SER A 9 -15.78 12.69 7.87
C SER A 9 -15.21 11.65 8.83
N ALA A 10 -14.57 12.12 9.90
CA ALA A 10 -14.08 11.25 10.97
C ALA A 10 -15.23 10.44 11.66
N ASN A 11 -16.47 10.80 11.37
CA ASN A 11 -17.65 10.09 11.89
C ASN A 11 -18.66 9.90 10.75
N PRO A 12 -18.45 8.90 9.87
CA PRO A 12 -19.36 8.64 8.77
C PRO A 12 -20.73 8.20 9.33
N ARG A 13 -21.80 8.88 8.90
CA ARG A 13 -23.18 8.55 9.25
C ARG A 13 -23.68 7.24 8.60
N ASN A 14 -22.79 6.31 8.36
CA ASN A 14 -23.17 5.03 7.75
C ASN A 14 -23.67 4.09 8.83
N ARG A 15 -24.98 3.86 8.89
CA ARG A 15 -25.64 2.96 9.85
C ARG A 15 -25.23 1.50 9.69
N ASN A 16 -24.69 1.12 8.54
CA ASN A 16 -24.09 -0.18 8.28
C ASN A 16 -22.69 0.05 7.74
N PRO A 17 -21.63 0.08 8.58
CA PRO A 17 -20.28 0.00 8.08
C PRO A 17 -20.19 -1.32 7.31
N LYS A 18 -19.99 -1.24 5.99
CA LYS A 18 -19.65 -2.42 5.21
C LYS A 18 -18.34 -2.94 5.81
N ALA A 19 -18.39 -4.12 6.39
CA ALA A 19 -17.18 -4.82 6.77
C ALA A 19 -16.37 -5.01 5.47
N TYR A 20 -15.33 -4.22 5.30
CA TYR A 20 -14.40 -4.41 4.18
C TYR A 20 -13.53 -5.60 4.52
N ASP A 21 -13.55 -6.56 3.64
CA ASP A 21 -12.70 -7.74 3.75
C ASP A 21 -11.26 -7.30 3.47
N TRP A 22 -10.45 -7.21 4.52
CA TRP A 22 -9.05 -6.84 4.44
C TRP A 22 -8.20 -8.10 4.27
N THR A 23 -7.20 -8.04 3.40
CA THR A 23 -6.19 -9.07 3.31
C THR A 23 -5.06 -8.73 4.28
N PRO A 24 -4.97 -9.39 5.44
CA PRO A 24 -3.87 -9.19 6.38
C PRO A 24 -2.60 -9.81 5.80
N VAL A 25 -1.50 -9.10 5.96
CA VAL A 25 -0.17 -9.55 5.56
C VAL A 25 0.80 -9.20 6.66
N ASP A 26 1.53 -10.17 7.17
CA ASP A 26 2.55 -9.92 8.19
C ASP A 26 3.60 -8.93 7.66
N ALA A 27 3.92 -7.93 8.48
CA ALA A 27 4.89 -6.89 8.18
C ALA A 27 6.34 -7.41 8.21
N VAL A 28 6.58 -8.57 7.60
CA VAL A 28 7.89 -9.22 7.50
C VAL A 28 8.32 -9.16 6.04
N PRO A 29 9.59 -8.81 5.74
CA PRO A 29 10.09 -8.82 4.38
C PRO A 29 9.81 -10.15 3.67
N PHE A 30 9.50 -10.08 2.39
CA PHE A 30 9.30 -11.28 1.58
C PHE A 30 10.65 -11.88 1.22
N GLU A 31 10.88 -13.13 1.61
CA GLU A 31 12.11 -13.89 1.34
C GLU A 31 11.87 -15.06 0.36
N GLY A 32 10.66 -15.12 -0.20
CA GLY A 32 10.30 -16.17 -1.15
C GLY A 32 10.98 -16.01 -2.50
N PRO A 33 10.77 -16.97 -3.41
CA PRO A 33 11.32 -16.93 -4.76
C PRO A 33 10.81 -15.68 -5.50
N SER A 34 11.73 -14.90 -6.01
CA SER A 34 11.42 -13.71 -6.81
C SER A 34 12.31 -13.68 -8.04
N PRO A 35 11.77 -13.30 -9.21
CA PRO A 35 12.56 -13.28 -10.43
C PRO A 35 13.66 -12.23 -10.37
N GLU A 36 14.75 -12.47 -11.06
CA GLU A 36 15.74 -11.44 -11.34
C GLU A 36 15.31 -10.61 -12.55
N LEU A 37 15.73 -9.35 -12.57
CA LEU A 37 15.52 -8.52 -13.76
C LEU A 37 16.24 -9.14 -14.95
N PRO A 38 15.57 -9.30 -16.09
CA PRO A 38 16.21 -9.82 -17.29
C PRO A 38 17.30 -8.88 -17.76
N LYS A 39 18.28 -9.39 -18.47
CA LYS A 39 19.31 -8.54 -19.10
C LYS A 39 18.62 -7.53 -20.02
N ASN A 40 18.86 -6.24 -19.79
CA ASN A 40 18.25 -5.15 -20.57
C ASN A 40 19.03 -4.93 -21.88
N GLY A 41 19.02 -5.91 -22.77
CA GLY A 41 19.74 -5.87 -24.02
C GLY A 41 21.26 -5.68 -23.80
N ARG A 42 21.84 -4.65 -24.45
CA ARG A 42 23.26 -4.28 -24.30
C ARG A 42 23.52 -3.24 -23.20
N LYS A 43 22.46 -2.72 -22.54
CA LYS A 43 22.57 -1.69 -21.52
C LYS A 43 22.42 -2.30 -20.13
N ASN A 44 23.25 -1.88 -19.20
CA ASN A 44 23.02 -2.19 -17.78
C ASN A 44 21.84 -1.39 -17.26
N TRP A 45 21.13 -1.95 -16.31
CA TRP A 45 20.08 -1.24 -15.58
C TRP A 45 20.66 -0.01 -14.86
N HIS A 46 19.88 1.05 -14.80
CA HIS A 46 20.23 2.22 -14.01
C HIS A 46 20.33 1.83 -12.52
N PRO A 47 21.29 2.35 -11.74
CA PRO A 47 21.44 2.00 -10.32
C PRO A 47 20.16 2.18 -9.50
N GLU A 48 19.42 3.26 -9.75
CA GLU A 48 18.14 3.50 -9.07
C GLU A 48 17.06 2.48 -9.44
N THR A 49 17.09 1.93 -10.64
CA THR A 49 16.19 0.84 -11.05
C THR A 49 16.52 -0.44 -10.29
N LEU A 50 17.78 -0.73 -10.09
CA LEU A 50 18.21 -1.88 -9.29
C LEU A 50 17.83 -1.72 -7.81
N ALA A 51 18.02 -0.53 -7.26
CA ALA A 51 17.61 -0.21 -5.89
C ALA A 51 16.08 -0.32 -5.71
N TRP A 52 15.32 0.22 -6.67
CA TRP A 52 13.86 0.09 -6.70
C TRP A 52 13.43 -1.38 -6.76
N TRP A 53 14.04 -2.18 -7.62
CA TRP A 53 13.73 -3.61 -7.75
C TRP A 53 14.04 -4.38 -6.47
N ALA A 54 15.18 -4.09 -5.84
CA ALA A 54 15.55 -4.70 -4.56
C ALA A 54 14.51 -4.39 -3.45
N ALA A 55 14.01 -3.15 -3.40
CA ALA A 55 12.97 -2.76 -2.45
C ALA A 55 11.62 -3.44 -2.73
N VAL A 56 11.21 -3.48 -4.00
CA VAL A 56 9.95 -4.12 -4.41
C VAL A 56 9.92 -5.60 -4.08
N ARG A 57 11.02 -6.32 -4.36
CA ARG A 57 11.12 -7.77 -4.08
C ARG A 57 10.96 -8.14 -2.61
N GLN A 58 11.23 -7.22 -1.70
CA GLN A 58 11.15 -7.44 -0.26
C GLN A 58 9.82 -6.99 0.36
N MET A 59 8.91 -6.44 -0.44
CA MET A 59 7.64 -5.99 0.12
C MET A 59 6.82 -7.17 0.65
N PRO A 60 6.29 -7.09 1.88
CA PRO A 60 5.57 -8.19 2.51
C PRO A 60 4.45 -8.80 1.67
N HIS A 61 3.72 -7.98 0.92
CA HIS A 61 2.60 -8.44 0.10
C HIS A 61 3.00 -9.12 -1.21
N CYS A 62 4.29 -9.19 -1.55
CA CYS A 62 4.77 -9.99 -2.67
C CYS A 62 4.44 -11.49 -2.51
N ARG A 63 4.16 -11.96 -1.28
CA ARG A 63 3.65 -13.32 -1.03
C ARG A 63 2.29 -13.61 -1.68
N LEU A 64 1.55 -12.57 -2.05
CA LEU A 64 0.27 -12.69 -2.75
C LEU A 64 0.43 -12.65 -4.27
N TRP A 65 1.63 -12.34 -4.75
CA TRP A 65 1.86 -12.15 -6.18
C TRP A 65 1.96 -13.47 -6.93
N THR A 66 1.32 -13.51 -8.06
CA THR A 66 1.41 -14.57 -9.05
C THR A 66 2.55 -14.30 -10.04
N ASP A 67 2.85 -15.25 -10.90
CA ASP A 67 3.83 -15.06 -11.99
C ASP A 67 3.46 -13.87 -12.90
N THR A 68 2.19 -13.62 -13.08
CA THR A 68 1.69 -12.48 -13.88
C THR A 68 2.00 -11.15 -13.21
N ASP A 69 1.86 -11.08 -11.88
CA ASP A 69 2.18 -9.87 -11.11
C ASP A 69 3.67 -9.59 -11.15
N TRP A 70 4.50 -10.62 -11.02
CA TRP A 70 5.94 -10.50 -11.18
C TRP A 70 6.35 -10.02 -12.57
N ARG A 71 5.71 -10.52 -13.64
CA ARG A 71 5.93 -10.02 -15.00
C ARG A 71 5.54 -8.56 -15.14
N PHE A 72 4.40 -8.16 -14.60
CA PHE A 72 3.96 -6.77 -14.61
C PHE A 72 4.93 -5.86 -13.84
N ALA A 73 5.48 -6.34 -12.72
CA ALA A 73 6.50 -5.62 -11.97
C ALA A 73 7.82 -5.48 -12.77
N MET A 74 8.26 -6.53 -13.49
CA MET A 74 9.43 -6.45 -14.37
C MET A 74 9.24 -5.47 -15.53
N GLU A 75 8.06 -5.45 -16.16
CA GLU A 75 7.73 -4.45 -17.19
C GLU A 75 7.72 -3.03 -16.61
N THR A 76 7.28 -2.88 -15.36
CA THR A 76 7.32 -1.60 -14.66
C THR A 76 8.77 -1.16 -14.42
N ALA A 77 9.69 -2.08 -14.12
CA ALA A 77 11.11 -1.77 -13.98
C ALA A 77 11.73 -1.15 -15.25
N VAL A 78 11.26 -1.55 -16.43
CA VAL A 78 11.68 -0.94 -17.71
C VAL A 78 11.29 0.53 -17.77
N LEU A 79 10.09 0.88 -17.30
CA LEU A 79 9.64 2.27 -17.25
C LEU A 79 10.39 3.07 -16.18
N VAL A 80 10.72 2.45 -15.04
CA VAL A 80 11.56 3.06 -14.00
C VAL A 80 12.95 3.39 -14.58
N ASP A 81 13.54 2.47 -15.34
CA ASP A 81 14.84 2.68 -16.00
C ASP A 81 14.79 3.85 -16.99
N ALA A 82 13.78 3.90 -17.83
CA ALA A 82 13.58 4.99 -18.78
C ALA A 82 13.38 6.34 -18.08
N PHE A 83 12.60 6.37 -17.00
CA PHE A 83 12.39 7.57 -16.20
C PHE A 83 13.70 8.12 -15.61
N TRP A 84 14.52 7.27 -14.99
CA TRP A 84 15.80 7.68 -14.43
C TRP A 84 16.83 8.06 -15.49
N ARG A 85 16.66 7.62 -16.74
CA ARG A 85 17.46 8.06 -17.89
C ARG A 85 16.98 9.36 -18.53
N GLY A 86 15.97 10.00 -17.94
CA GLY A 86 15.51 11.33 -18.35
C GLY A 86 14.19 11.35 -19.13
N GLU A 87 13.52 10.20 -19.31
CA GLU A 87 12.20 10.15 -19.95
C GLU A 87 11.09 10.52 -18.94
N ALA A 88 11.02 11.80 -18.55
CA ALA A 88 10.08 12.29 -17.54
C ALA A 88 8.60 12.06 -17.90
N ASN A 89 8.27 11.92 -19.19
CA ASN A 89 6.93 11.61 -19.69
C ASN A 89 6.42 10.23 -19.22
N ARG A 90 7.29 9.34 -18.77
CA ARG A 90 6.92 8.03 -18.18
C ARG A 90 6.34 8.13 -16.78
N GLY A 91 6.48 9.26 -16.08
CA GLY A 91 6.05 9.41 -14.69
C GLY A 91 4.56 9.17 -14.44
N ALA A 92 3.70 9.52 -15.40
CA ALA A 92 2.26 9.28 -15.29
C ALA A 92 1.91 7.78 -15.30
N GLU A 93 2.49 7.03 -16.24
CA GLU A 93 2.30 5.59 -16.34
C GLU A 93 2.92 4.85 -15.16
N LEU A 94 4.10 5.28 -14.69
CA LEU A 94 4.72 4.72 -13.49
C LEU A 94 3.82 4.84 -12.26
N ARG A 95 3.17 5.98 -12.07
CA ARG A 95 2.23 6.20 -10.97
C ARG A 95 1.05 5.23 -11.02
N LEU A 96 0.50 5.02 -12.22
CA LEU A 96 -0.62 4.07 -12.43
C LEU A 96 -0.21 2.63 -12.14
N ARG A 97 0.98 2.23 -12.58
CA ARG A 97 1.50 0.88 -12.34
C ARG A 97 1.90 0.67 -10.88
N ALA A 98 2.53 1.68 -10.26
CA ALA A 98 2.86 1.66 -8.83
C ALA A 98 1.62 1.41 -7.97
N ALA A 99 0.50 2.08 -8.30
CA ALA A 99 -0.76 1.89 -7.60
C ALA A 99 -1.30 0.46 -7.71
N LYS A 100 -1.19 -0.18 -8.89
CA LYS A 100 -1.61 -1.56 -9.09
C LYS A 100 -0.74 -2.57 -8.34
N LEU A 101 0.55 -2.27 -8.18
CA LEU A 101 1.50 -3.09 -7.43
C LEU A 101 1.43 -2.85 -5.91
N GLY A 102 0.66 -1.86 -5.45
CA GLY A 102 0.55 -1.53 -4.03
C GLY A 102 1.84 -0.95 -3.43
N LEU A 103 2.62 -0.20 -4.21
CA LEU A 103 3.94 0.25 -3.78
C LEU A 103 3.88 1.26 -2.64
N THR A 104 2.86 2.14 -2.61
CA THR A 104 2.69 3.10 -1.53
C THR A 104 1.71 2.61 -0.46
N HIS A 105 1.74 3.24 0.71
CA HIS A 105 0.78 2.93 1.78
C HIS A 105 -0.66 3.15 1.31
N GLU A 106 -0.92 4.27 0.63
CA GLU A 106 -2.26 4.59 0.11
C GLU A 106 -2.73 3.55 -0.93
N ASP A 107 -1.84 3.09 -1.80
CA ASP A 107 -2.17 2.09 -2.81
C ASP A 107 -2.54 0.76 -2.15
N ARG A 108 -1.81 0.34 -1.10
CA ARG A 108 -2.14 -0.87 -0.34
C ARG A 108 -3.51 -0.77 0.33
N LEU A 109 -3.85 0.39 0.89
CA LEU A 109 -5.19 0.61 1.46
C LEU A 109 -6.29 0.50 0.38
N LYS A 110 -6.06 1.00 -0.83
CA LYS A 110 -6.99 0.85 -1.96
C LYS A 110 -7.15 -0.61 -2.40
N LEU A 111 -6.06 -1.37 -2.36
CA LEU A 111 -6.05 -2.81 -2.64
C LEU A 111 -6.54 -3.65 -1.45
N ARG A 112 -6.92 -3.03 -0.34
CA ARG A 112 -7.34 -3.68 0.91
C ARG A 112 -6.27 -4.61 1.50
N ILE A 113 -5.02 -4.27 1.31
CA ILE A 113 -3.89 -4.95 1.91
C ILE A 113 -3.52 -4.22 3.20
N ARG A 114 -3.51 -4.91 4.31
CA ARG A 114 -3.12 -4.40 5.62
C ARG A 114 -1.90 -5.14 6.13
N TYR A 115 -0.86 -4.39 6.47
CA TYR A 115 0.29 -4.97 7.17
C TYR A 115 -0.03 -5.07 8.66
N THR A 116 0.19 -6.27 9.21
CA THR A 116 -0.05 -6.61 10.61
C THR A 116 1.25 -7.01 11.28
N THR A 117 1.38 -6.72 12.56
CA THR A 117 2.49 -7.24 13.35
C THR A 117 2.30 -8.75 13.55
N PRO A 118 3.34 -9.58 13.36
CA PRO A 118 3.22 -11.02 13.59
C PRO A 118 2.71 -11.29 15.02
N GLY A 119 1.59 -12.02 15.11
CA GLY A 119 0.95 -12.35 16.39
C GLY A 119 -0.15 -11.39 16.87
N GLU A 120 -0.46 -10.32 16.15
CA GLU A 120 -1.70 -9.56 16.35
C GLU A 120 -2.88 -10.32 15.75
N ASP A 121 -3.91 -10.56 16.57
CA ASP A 121 -5.17 -11.14 16.09
C ASP A 121 -5.79 -10.21 15.04
N THR A 122 -5.88 -10.71 13.81
CA THR A 122 -6.39 -9.98 12.65
C THR A 122 -7.90 -9.67 12.72
N ASP A 123 -8.60 -10.25 13.68
CA ASP A 123 -10.04 -10.07 13.89
C ASP A 123 -10.39 -8.91 14.85
N ALA A 124 -9.40 -8.26 15.45
CA ALA A 124 -9.67 -7.10 16.28
C ALA A 124 -10.14 -5.94 15.39
N PRO A 125 -11.37 -5.40 15.60
CA PRO A 125 -11.77 -4.17 14.94
C PRO A 125 -10.74 -3.08 15.26
N PRO A 126 -10.48 -2.13 14.35
CA PRO A 126 -9.51 -1.07 14.60
C PRO A 126 -9.87 -0.41 15.93
N VAL A 127 -8.94 -0.49 16.89
CA VAL A 127 -9.10 0.16 18.19
C VAL A 127 -9.32 1.63 17.90
N PRO A 128 -10.47 2.23 18.27
CA PRO A 128 -10.67 3.65 18.11
C PRO A 128 -9.53 4.35 18.86
N ASP A 129 -8.89 5.32 18.21
CA ASP A 129 -7.81 6.09 18.81
C ASP A 129 -8.13 6.39 20.28
N ALA A 130 -7.22 6.05 21.18
CA ALA A 130 -7.41 6.25 22.62
C ALA A 130 -7.85 7.69 22.96
N VAL A 131 -7.47 8.67 22.13
CA VAL A 131 -7.90 10.06 22.17
C VAL A 131 -9.40 10.23 21.90
N ALA A 132 -10.00 9.42 21.02
CA ALA A 132 -11.45 9.48 20.73
C ALA A 132 -12.28 8.92 21.89
N VAL A 133 -11.79 7.85 22.53
CA VAL A 133 -12.43 7.23 23.71
C VAL A 133 -12.38 8.20 24.90
N THR A 134 -11.25 8.83 25.15
CA THR A 134 -11.08 9.82 26.23
C THR A 134 -12.04 11.00 26.06
N ARG A 135 -12.21 11.52 24.85
CA ARG A 135 -13.15 12.60 24.56
C ARG A 135 -14.63 12.21 24.78
N LEU A 136 -15.00 10.97 24.49
CA LEU A 136 -16.34 10.47 24.72
C LEU A 136 -16.63 10.31 26.22
N ASP A 137 -15.68 9.82 27.00
CA ASP A 137 -15.80 9.67 28.45
C ASP A 137 -15.83 11.01 29.16
N GLU A 138 -15.03 11.98 28.72
CA GLU A 138 -15.12 13.37 29.22
C GLU A 138 -16.47 14.01 28.91
N ARG A 139 -17.02 13.78 27.74
CA ARG A 139 -18.34 14.29 27.36
C ARG A 139 -19.47 13.63 28.15
N ARG A 140 -19.38 12.33 28.41
CA ARG A 140 -20.31 11.61 29.28
C ARG A 140 -20.26 12.10 30.71
N ARG A 141 -19.06 12.36 31.25
CA ARG A 141 -18.92 12.93 32.61
C ARG A 141 -19.53 14.32 32.71
N ARG A 142 -19.40 15.17 31.69
CA ARG A 142 -19.99 16.52 31.66
C ARG A 142 -21.53 16.47 31.56
N LEU A 143 -22.10 15.46 30.92
CA LEU A 143 -23.55 15.30 30.75
C LEU A 143 -24.21 14.50 31.90
N GLY A 144 -23.45 13.81 32.70
CA GLY A 144 -23.90 13.01 33.83
C GLY A 144 -23.66 13.63 35.22
N ALA A 145 -23.16 14.86 35.28
CA ALA A 145 -23.04 15.59 36.54
C ALA A 145 -24.40 16.28 36.89
N PRO A 146 -25.01 15.97 38.03
CA PRO A 146 -26.24 16.64 38.50
C PRO A 146 -25.98 18.11 38.77
#